data_d83a33944c67ae9bc1f76ac10c58bc31
#
_entry.id   d83a33944c67ae9bc1f76ac10c58bc31
#
_cell.length_a   1.000
_cell.length_b   1.000
_cell.length_c   1.000
_cell.angle_alpha   90.00
_cell.angle_beta   90.00
_cell.angle_gamma   90.00
#
_symmetry.space_group_name_H-M   'P 1'
#
loop_
_entity.id
_entity.type
_entity.pdbx_description
1 polymer ?
#
loop_
_entity_poly.entity_id
_entity_poly.type
_entity_poly.pdbx_seq_one_letter_code
_entity_poly.pdbx_strand_id
1 'polypeptide(L)'
;MKSEDLNYVWNWDSRYGMKASAYVNSIYYPTDSWLVSPAIDLSGKNDATLSFAQAWRYGNGVEDLHVYATTEAFDGATIDASKWKELSIDQWPDGSSWTFLTSTTSLKEFAGKSGVRIAFRYTSTDKAAATWEIQNVSID
;
A
#
# COMPACT_ATOMS: atom_id res chain seq x y z
N MET A 1 -6.36 12.60 20.81
CA MET A 1 -5.18 13.08 20.07
C MET A 1 -5.62 13.55 18.69
N LYS A 2 -5.11 14.64 18.22
CA LYS A 2 -5.46 15.16 16.89
C LYS A 2 -4.72 14.39 15.82
N SER A 3 -5.22 14.40 14.60
CA SER A 3 -4.56 13.71 13.48
C SER A 3 -3.12 14.19 13.24
N GLU A 4 -2.82 15.41 13.60
CA GLU A 4 -1.46 15.97 13.52
C GLU A 4 -0.47 15.31 14.48
N ASP A 5 -0.96 14.57 15.49
CA ASP A 5 -0.11 13.81 16.40
C ASP A 5 0.38 12.51 15.74
N LEU A 6 -0.24 12.11 14.62
CA LEU A 6 0.28 11.09 13.72
C LEU A 6 1.16 11.78 12.70
N ASN A 7 2.43 12.01 13.05
CA ASN A 7 3.34 12.70 12.13
C ASN A 7 3.39 12.03 10.76
N TYR A 8 3.52 10.71 10.74
CA TYR A 8 3.51 9.94 9.50
C TYR A 8 3.02 8.54 9.79
N VAL A 9 2.00 8.10 9.08
CA VAL A 9 1.50 6.73 9.17
C VAL A 9 2.49 5.77 8.51
N TRP A 10 2.98 6.12 7.30
CA TRP A 10 3.97 5.34 6.59
C TRP A 10 5.38 5.79 6.97
N ASN A 11 6.22 4.84 7.43
CA ASN A 11 7.59 5.09 7.84
C ASN A 11 8.50 4.00 7.31
N TRP A 12 9.74 4.36 6.99
CA TRP A 12 10.78 3.41 6.63
C TRP A 12 11.41 2.82 7.89
N ASP A 13 11.56 1.50 7.90
CA ASP A 13 12.28 0.76 8.93
C ASP A 13 13.33 -0.11 8.25
N SER A 14 14.59 0.04 8.62
CA SER A 14 15.69 -0.71 8.00
C SER A 14 15.59 -2.23 8.16
N ARG A 15 14.79 -2.69 9.13
CA ARG A 15 14.61 -4.12 9.39
C ARG A 15 13.42 -4.72 8.62
N TYR A 16 12.38 -3.91 8.37
CA TYR A 16 11.09 -4.40 7.88
C TYR A 16 10.62 -3.77 6.58
N GLY A 17 11.27 -2.72 6.10
CA GLY A 17 10.84 -1.99 4.90
C GLY A 17 9.91 -0.84 5.23
N MET A 18 8.92 -0.56 4.36
CA MET A 18 7.91 0.45 4.65
C MET A 18 6.86 -0.12 5.59
N LYS A 19 6.52 0.65 6.60
CA LYS A 19 5.62 0.24 7.66
C LYS A 19 4.55 1.28 7.88
N ALA A 20 3.29 0.84 7.92
CA ALA A 20 2.14 1.70 8.25
C ALA A 20 1.53 1.25 9.57
N SER A 21 1.28 2.21 10.45
CA SER A 21 0.55 1.95 11.70
C SER A 21 -0.09 3.24 12.20
N ALA A 22 -1.33 3.15 12.62
CA ALA A 22 -2.05 4.24 13.27
C ALA A 22 -2.34 3.94 14.74
N TYR A 23 -1.58 3.02 15.33
CA TYR A 23 -1.61 2.72 16.77
C TYR A 23 -0.40 3.38 17.41
N VAL A 24 -0.64 4.44 18.20
CA VAL A 24 0.42 5.25 18.80
C VAL A 24 0.04 5.53 20.25
N ASN A 25 0.97 5.27 21.18
CA ASN A 25 0.78 5.51 22.61
C ASN A 25 -0.51 4.87 23.16
N SER A 26 -0.79 3.63 22.73
CA SER A 26 -1.95 2.84 23.13
C SER A 26 -3.30 3.42 22.66
N ILE A 27 -3.27 4.27 21.63
CA ILE A 27 -4.48 4.88 21.06
C ILE A 27 -4.53 4.55 19.55
N TYR A 28 -5.74 4.19 19.07
CA TYR A 28 -6.01 3.97 17.66
C TYR A 28 -6.49 5.27 17.03
N TYR A 29 -5.89 5.65 15.90
CA TYR A 29 -6.26 6.86 15.15
C TYR A 29 -6.91 6.48 13.82
N PRO A 30 -8.09 7.06 13.50
CA PRO A 30 -8.64 6.88 12.16
C PRO A 30 -7.78 7.62 11.14
N THR A 31 -7.44 6.92 10.04
CA THR A 31 -6.67 7.51 8.96
C THR A 31 -6.99 6.83 7.64
N ASP A 32 -6.69 7.52 6.55
CA ASP A 32 -6.67 7.01 5.19
C ASP A 32 -5.38 7.52 4.57
N SER A 33 -4.36 6.67 4.56
CA SER A 33 -3.00 7.09 4.22
C SER A 33 -2.47 6.29 3.04
N TRP A 34 -2.00 7.00 2.03
CA TRP A 34 -1.53 6.44 0.77
C TRP A 34 -0.01 6.57 0.64
N LEU A 35 0.64 5.45 0.31
CA LEU A 35 2.04 5.42 -0.09
C LEU A 35 2.09 5.26 -1.60
N VAL A 36 2.50 6.31 -2.30
CA VAL A 36 2.44 6.37 -3.77
C VAL A 36 3.85 6.26 -4.34
N SER A 37 4.02 5.38 -5.32
CA SER A 37 5.29 5.20 -6.02
C SER A 37 5.59 6.37 -6.96
N PRO A 38 6.86 6.55 -7.37
CA PRO A 38 7.17 7.37 -8.54
C PRO A 38 6.49 6.83 -9.79
N ALA A 39 6.44 7.63 -10.84
CA ALA A 39 5.92 7.20 -12.14
C ALA A 39 6.82 6.11 -12.73
N ILE A 40 6.21 5.07 -13.27
CA ILE A 40 6.87 3.90 -13.82
C ILE A 40 6.52 3.82 -15.31
N ASP A 41 7.54 3.65 -16.16
CA ASP A 41 7.33 3.55 -17.60
C ASP A 41 7.22 2.08 -18.03
N LEU A 42 6.02 1.68 -18.43
CA LEU A 42 5.74 0.35 -18.94
C LEU A 42 5.48 0.35 -20.45
N SER A 43 5.86 1.42 -21.15
CA SER A 43 5.54 1.62 -22.57
C SER A 43 6.13 0.54 -23.49
N GLY A 44 7.24 -0.07 -23.12
CA GLY A 44 7.87 -1.13 -23.90
C GLY A 44 7.45 -2.55 -23.55
N LYS A 45 6.44 -2.71 -22.67
CA LYS A 45 6.04 -4.02 -22.16
C LYS A 45 4.70 -4.46 -22.72
N ASN A 46 4.57 -5.75 -23.00
CA ASN A 46 3.31 -6.39 -23.40
C ASN A 46 2.55 -6.95 -22.20
N ASP A 47 3.23 -7.12 -21.09
CA ASP A 47 2.68 -7.63 -19.83
C ASP A 47 3.51 -7.07 -18.69
N ALA A 48 2.92 -7.02 -17.49
CA ALA A 48 3.63 -6.58 -16.29
C ALA A 48 3.00 -7.22 -15.07
N THR A 49 3.84 -7.51 -14.07
CA THR A 49 3.41 -8.09 -12.80
C THR A 49 4.04 -7.32 -11.66
N LEU A 50 3.22 -6.88 -10.73
CA LEU A 50 3.67 -6.31 -9.46
C LEU A 50 3.90 -7.44 -8.46
N SER A 51 5.04 -7.41 -7.79
CA SER A 51 5.40 -8.36 -6.74
C SER A 51 5.92 -7.60 -5.53
N PHE A 52 5.51 -8.01 -4.34
CA PHE A 52 6.00 -7.43 -3.10
C PHE A 52 5.88 -8.44 -1.96
N ALA A 53 6.75 -8.31 -0.95
CA ALA A 53 6.65 -9.09 0.27
C ALA A 53 5.92 -8.27 1.32
N GLN A 54 5.00 -8.88 2.04
CA GLN A 54 4.19 -8.19 3.04
C GLN A 54 3.94 -9.03 4.27
N ALA A 55 3.73 -8.36 5.39
CA ALA A 55 3.24 -8.94 6.63
C ALA A 55 2.34 -7.90 7.30
N TRP A 56 1.28 -8.36 7.97
CA TRP A 56 0.42 -7.49 8.75
C TRP A 56 -0.07 -8.21 9.99
N ARG A 57 -0.38 -7.44 11.02
CA ARG A 57 -1.03 -7.93 12.25
C ARG A 57 -1.97 -6.87 12.79
N TYR A 58 -2.90 -7.31 13.63
CA TYR A 58 -3.84 -6.44 14.33
C TYR A 58 -4.88 -5.83 13.37
N GLY A 59 -5.75 -4.98 13.91
CA GLY A 59 -6.76 -4.29 13.09
C GLY A 59 -7.88 -5.20 12.62
N ASN A 60 -8.56 -4.75 11.58
CA ASN A 60 -9.70 -5.45 10.99
C ASN A 60 -9.32 -6.38 9.85
N GLY A 61 -8.03 -6.65 9.68
CA GLY A 61 -7.55 -7.52 8.63
C GLY A 61 -7.39 -6.80 7.30
N VAL A 62 -7.43 -7.57 6.22
CA VAL A 62 -7.16 -7.06 4.88
C VAL A 62 -8.21 -6.08 4.38
N GLU A 63 -9.34 -5.95 5.05
CA GLU A 63 -10.36 -4.95 4.69
C GLU A 63 -9.82 -3.52 4.78
N ASP A 64 -8.80 -3.30 5.59
CA ASP A 64 -8.19 -1.99 5.79
C ASP A 64 -6.94 -1.77 4.93
N LEU A 65 -6.56 -2.75 4.12
CA LEU A 65 -5.30 -2.74 3.38
C LEU A 65 -5.59 -2.93 1.89
N HIS A 66 -5.18 -1.95 1.07
CA HIS A 66 -5.50 -1.96 -0.36
C HIS A 66 -4.29 -1.61 -1.21
N VAL A 67 -4.26 -2.14 -2.42
CA VAL A 67 -3.23 -1.81 -3.42
C VAL A 67 -3.92 -1.30 -4.68
N TYR A 68 -3.43 -0.20 -5.22
CA TYR A 68 -4.03 0.49 -6.37
C TYR A 68 -2.99 0.79 -7.44
N ALA A 69 -3.46 1.02 -8.65
CA ALA A 69 -2.65 1.54 -9.74
C ALA A 69 -3.42 2.59 -10.53
N THR A 70 -2.68 3.50 -11.15
CA THR A 70 -3.27 4.53 -12.02
C THR A 70 -2.29 4.92 -13.13
N THR A 71 -2.82 5.48 -14.21
CA THR A 71 -2.03 6.20 -15.22
C THR A 71 -2.36 7.69 -15.23
N GLU A 72 -3.25 8.14 -14.34
CA GLU A 72 -3.64 9.54 -14.25
C GLU A 72 -2.53 10.39 -13.62
N ALA A 73 -2.52 11.67 -13.95
CA ALA A 73 -1.56 12.60 -13.38
C ALA A 73 -1.75 12.71 -11.86
N PHE A 74 -0.63 12.79 -11.15
CA PHE A 74 -0.63 12.93 -9.69
C PHE A 74 0.25 14.12 -9.32
N ASP A 75 -0.30 15.05 -8.56
CA ASP A 75 0.38 16.29 -8.17
C ASP A 75 1.30 16.12 -6.94
N GLY A 76 1.34 14.93 -6.36
CA GLY A 76 2.15 14.64 -5.17
C GLY A 76 1.46 14.97 -3.85
N ALA A 77 0.24 15.49 -3.88
CA ALA A 77 -0.45 15.94 -2.66
C ALA A 77 -1.91 15.49 -2.57
N THR A 78 -2.64 15.49 -3.67
CA THR A 78 -4.09 15.25 -3.68
C THR A 78 -4.41 13.89 -4.28
N ILE A 79 -5.12 13.05 -3.52
CA ILE A 79 -5.59 11.74 -3.99
C ILE A 79 -7.08 11.85 -4.34
N ASP A 80 -7.40 11.50 -5.59
CA ASP A 80 -8.77 11.25 -6.01
C ASP A 80 -8.90 9.75 -6.26
N ALA A 81 -9.46 9.02 -5.30
CA ALA A 81 -9.52 7.57 -5.33
C ALA A 81 -10.29 7.03 -6.55
N SER A 82 -11.21 7.83 -7.13
CA SER A 82 -11.95 7.42 -8.32
C SER A 82 -11.06 7.26 -9.56
N LYS A 83 -9.86 7.83 -9.55
CA LYS A 83 -8.89 7.74 -10.65
C LYS A 83 -7.90 6.61 -10.46
N TRP A 84 -7.97 5.90 -9.36
CA TRP A 84 -7.11 4.77 -9.04
C TRP A 84 -7.91 3.48 -9.15
N LYS A 85 -7.31 2.45 -9.73
CA LYS A 85 -7.95 1.15 -9.82
C LYS A 85 -7.41 0.23 -8.75
N GLU A 86 -8.29 -0.36 -7.96
CA GLU A 86 -7.88 -1.34 -6.95
C GLU A 86 -7.43 -2.63 -7.63
N LEU A 87 -6.31 -3.17 -7.18
CA LEU A 87 -5.72 -4.39 -7.71
C LEU A 87 -6.12 -5.57 -6.84
N SER A 88 -6.41 -6.70 -7.48
CA SER A 88 -6.69 -7.95 -6.79
C SER A 88 -5.40 -8.65 -6.48
N ILE A 89 -5.07 -8.80 -5.21
CA ILE A 89 -3.85 -9.45 -4.75
C ILE A 89 -4.12 -10.95 -4.64
N ASP A 90 -3.22 -11.75 -5.20
CA ASP A 90 -3.38 -13.20 -5.30
C ASP A 90 -3.45 -13.91 -3.95
N GLN A 91 -2.68 -13.43 -2.98
CA GLN A 91 -2.69 -13.99 -1.64
C GLN A 91 -2.32 -12.93 -0.61
N TRP A 92 -2.92 -13.07 0.57
CA TRP A 92 -2.69 -12.19 1.72
C TRP A 92 -2.18 -13.00 2.90
N PRO A 93 -1.25 -12.46 3.72
CA PRO A 93 -0.94 -13.08 5.01
C PRO A 93 -2.19 -13.16 5.88
N ASP A 94 -2.24 -14.15 6.77
CA ASP A 94 -3.41 -14.36 7.63
C ASP A 94 -3.44 -13.46 8.87
N GLY A 95 -2.39 -12.66 9.07
CA GLY A 95 -2.31 -11.74 10.21
C GLY A 95 -1.88 -12.37 11.51
N SER A 96 -1.47 -13.63 11.50
CA SER A 96 -1.10 -14.36 12.72
C SER A 96 0.38 -14.24 13.08
N SER A 97 1.21 -13.75 12.18
CA SER A 97 2.66 -13.68 12.40
C SER A 97 3.30 -12.59 11.57
N TRP A 98 4.58 -12.32 11.84
CA TRP A 98 5.41 -11.40 11.07
C TRP A 98 6.21 -12.09 9.96
N THR A 99 5.77 -13.28 9.54
CA THR A 99 6.36 -13.96 8.39
C THR A 99 5.93 -13.29 7.11
N PHE A 100 6.89 -12.79 6.33
CA PHE A 100 6.60 -12.11 5.06
C PHE A 100 6.12 -13.10 4.02
N LEU A 101 5.06 -12.73 3.33
CA LEU A 101 4.48 -13.49 2.23
C LEU A 101 4.67 -12.69 0.95
N THR A 102 5.21 -13.32 -0.10
CA THR A 102 5.30 -12.67 -1.40
C THR A 102 3.96 -12.73 -2.11
N SER A 103 3.45 -11.57 -2.48
CA SER A 103 2.15 -11.40 -3.13
C SER A 103 2.36 -10.81 -4.52
N THR A 104 1.53 -11.21 -5.47
CA THR A 104 1.61 -10.72 -6.83
C THR A 104 0.24 -10.28 -7.33
N THR A 105 0.25 -9.39 -8.32
CA THR A 105 -0.94 -9.00 -9.04
C THR A 105 -0.57 -8.60 -10.48
N SER A 106 -1.46 -8.87 -11.41
CA SER A 106 -1.24 -8.52 -12.81
C SER A 106 -1.40 -7.02 -13.03
N LEU A 107 -0.46 -6.43 -13.76
CA LEU A 107 -0.55 -5.07 -14.27
C LEU A 107 -0.72 -5.06 -15.79
N LYS A 108 -1.23 -6.15 -16.36
CA LYS A 108 -1.35 -6.30 -17.81
C LYS A 108 -2.12 -5.15 -18.46
N GLU A 109 -3.17 -4.67 -17.81
CA GLU A 109 -3.95 -3.56 -18.36
C GLU A 109 -3.19 -2.23 -18.39
N PHE A 110 -2.08 -2.12 -17.66
CA PHE A 110 -1.21 -0.96 -17.65
C PHE A 110 0.03 -1.15 -18.52
N ALA A 111 0.24 -2.35 -19.06
CA ALA A 111 1.36 -2.62 -19.97
C ALA A 111 1.21 -1.76 -21.24
N GLY A 112 2.33 -1.28 -21.73
CA GLY A 112 2.34 -0.38 -22.89
C GLY A 112 2.08 1.09 -22.54
N LYS A 113 1.91 1.42 -21.27
CA LYS A 113 1.62 2.79 -20.82
C LYS A 113 2.79 3.38 -20.04
N SER A 114 2.98 4.69 -20.21
CA SER A 114 3.93 5.46 -19.38
C SER A 114 3.17 6.10 -18.22
N GLY A 115 3.91 6.54 -17.20
CA GLY A 115 3.31 7.26 -16.09
C GLY A 115 2.45 6.40 -15.17
N VAL A 116 2.72 5.10 -15.10
CA VAL A 116 2.01 4.19 -14.20
C VAL A 116 2.49 4.42 -12.76
N ARG A 117 1.57 4.53 -11.82
CA ARG A 117 1.90 4.63 -10.39
C ARG A 117 1.17 3.54 -9.63
N ILE A 118 1.85 3.00 -8.61
CA ILE A 118 1.31 2.02 -7.68
C ILE A 118 1.13 2.73 -6.34
N ALA A 119 0.07 2.41 -5.62
CA ALA A 119 -0.15 2.94 -4.28
C ALA A 119 -0.57 1.83 -3.32
N PHE A 120 -0.09 1.94 -2.09
CA PHE A 120 -0.53 1.13 -0.98
C PHE A 120 -1.35 2.02 -0.07
N ARG A 121 -2.62 1.66 0.12
CA ARG A 121 -3.56 2.44 0.93
C ARG A 121 -3.82 1.74 2.24
N TYR A 122 -3.57 2.46 3.33
CA TYR A 122 -3.80 1.99 4.69
C TYR A 122 -4.94 2.78 5.30
N THR A 123 -5.95 2.08 5.79
CA THR A 123 -7.06 2.70 6.52
C THR A 123 -7.17 2.13 7.93
N SER A 124 -7.72 2.93 8.83
CA SER A 124 -7.92 2.54 10.21
C SER A 124 -9.11 3.29 10.81
N THR A 125 -9.50 2.87 12.01
CA THR A 125 -10.58 3.51 12.77
C THR A 125 -10.07 3.90 14.15
N ASP A 126 -10.93 4.55 14.94
CA ASP A 126 -10.62 4.87 16.33
C ASP A 126 -10.69 3.64 17.26
N LYS A 127 -11.10 2.50 16.73
CA LYS A 127 -11.24 1.24 17.48
C LYS A 127 -10.25 0.17 17.06
N ALA A 128 -9.69 0.27 15.88
CA ALA A 128 -8.77 -0.74 15.37
C ALA A 128 -7.83 -0.15 14.32
N ALA A 129 -6.57 -0.57 14.38
CA ALA A 129 -5.55 -0.17 13.43
C ALA A 129 -4.56 -1.32 13.26
N ALA A 130 -4.37 -1.76 12.01
CA ALA A 130 -3.38 -2.77 11.69
C ALA A 130 -1.96 -2.17 11.73
N THR A 131 -0.96 -3.03 11.75
CA THR A 131 0.41 -2.69 11.39
C THR A 131 0.74 -3.47 10.13
N TRP A 132 1.13 -2.77 9.07
CA TRP A 132 1.38 -3.35 7.75
C TRP A 132 2.82 -3.04 7.33
N GLU A 133 3.55 -4.08 6.96
CA GLU A 133 4.94 -3.97 6.52
C GLU A 133 5.08 -4.46 5.10
N ILE A 134 5.78 -3.70 4.27
CA ILE A 134 5.97 -3.98 2.84
C ILE A 134 7.43 -3.82 2.48
N GLN A 135 7.98 -4.81 1.75
CA GLN A 135 9.34 -4.76 1.25
C GLN A 135 9.44 -5.44 -0.11
N ASN A 136 10.59 -5.25 -0.78
CA ASN A 136 10.93 -5.92 -2.03
C ASN A 136 9.89 -5.70 -3.14
N VAL A 137 9.41 -4.47 -3.29
CA VAL A 137 8.47 -4.12 -4.35
C VAL A 137 9.19 -4.15 -5.69
N SER A 138 8.65 -4.91 -6.64
CA SER A 138 9.22 -5.00 -7.98
C SER A 138 8.13 -5.12 -9.02
N ILE A 139 8.45 -4.69 -10.25
CA ILE A 139 7.57 -4.84 -11.40
C ILE A 139 8.38 -5.47 -12.53
N ASP A 140 7.91 -6.61 -13.00
CA ASP A 140 8.57 -7.38 -14.05
C ASP A 140 7.74 -7.41 -15.35
#